data_f9324a8d191f081570d50dc579e65e40
#
_entry.id   f9324a8d191f081570d50dc579e65e40
#
_cell.length_a   1.000
_cell.length_b   1.000
_cell.length_c   1.000
_cell.angle_alpha   90.00
_cell.angle_beta   90.00
_cell.angle_gamma   90.00
#
_symmetry.space_group_name_H-M   'P 1'
#
loop_
_entity.id
_entity.type
_entity.pdbx_description
1 polymer ?
#
loop_
_entity_poly.entity_id
_entity_poly.type
_entity_poly.pdbx_seq_one_letter_code
_entity_poly.pdbx_strand_id
1 'polypeptide(L)'
;MREKKKVVTLCSGYDSQCMALDELKKRHPDFDYELVAWSEIDKYAVQMHNLVYPEYADRNLGDMTKIDWQPIKEKYGEIDLLTYSTPCQSISQAGMQHGFAEGSGTRSSILWSTEEAIRVLRPKFLLQENVKAIISGRPDFYRKGKDGKMTETFWSLICKWMKRVESYGYTNTWSIINAKHQGVPQNRERFFLLSQREDAAIDYSWPKSKPLTTRLEDILEEEVADRYFLKDDAVSKFLKANDSDNALFVQFDLQPTHEAAMFLKTLLQVWMEKMHDGWSESIEWVEKELNYQHLAVTRLYEEFQKDHRYMDCHQWYGFEELFKENMERKKDEN
;
A
#
# COMPACT_ATOMS: atom_id res chain seq x y z
N MET A 1 -19.25 -7.58 34.31
CA MET A 1 -18.07 -7.48 33.44
C MET A 1 -18.58 -7.24 32.02
N ARG A 2 -17.97 -6.33 31.29
CA ARG A 2 -18.33 -6.08 29.85
C ARG A 2 -17.93 -7.29 29.03
N GLU A 3 -18.74 -7.63 28.03
CA GLU A 3 -18.40 -8.69 27.07
C GLU A 3 -17.27 -8.22 26.17
N LYS A 4 -16.13 -8.91 26.21
CA LYS A 4 -14.99 -8.62 25.35
C LYS A 4 -15.25 -9.13 23.96
N LYS A 5 -14.88 -8.34 22.93
CA LYS A 5 -14.90 -8.78 21.54
C LYS A 5 -13.81 -9.82 21.30
N LYS A 6 -14.16 -10.94 20.74
CA LYS A 6 -13.24 -12.04 20.48
C LYS A 6 -12.57 -11.87 19.12
N VAL A 7 -11.26 -11.82 19.13
CA VAL A 7 -10.44 -11.53 17.96
C VAL A 7 -9.53 -12.70 17.64
N VAL A 8 -9.39 -12.99 16.36
CA VAL A 8 -8.40 -13.92 15.80
C VAL A 8 -7.58 -13.17 14.77
N THR A 9 -6.24 -13.34 14.79
CA THR A 9 -5.34 -12.71 13.82
C THR A 9 -4.49 -13.75 13.10
N LEU A 10 -4.39 -13.65 11.77
CA LEU A 10 -3.63 -14.57 10.92
C LEU A 10 -2.53 -13.82 10.18
N CYS A 11 -1.35 -14.45 10.07
CA CYS A 11 -0.13 -13.81 9.60
C CYS A 11 0.13 -12.52 10.39
N SER A 12 0.05 -12.65 11.71
CA SER A 12 -0.09 -11.55 12.65
C SER A 12 1.14 -10.63 12.70
N GLY A 13 2.31 -11.15 12.36
CA GLY A 13 3.55 -10.43 12.61
C GLY A 13 3.72 -10.16 14.11
N TYR A 14 3.96 -8.89 14.46
CA TYR A 14 3.95 -8.42 15.85
C TYR A 14 2.56 -7.91 16.30
N ASP A 15 1.54 -8.16 15.49
CA ASP A 15 0.12 -7.86 15.71
C ASP A 15 -0.24 -6.36 15.77
N SER A 16 0.08 -5.64 14.69
CA SER A 16 -0.34 -4.25 14.52
C SER A 16 -1.87 -4.07 14.56
N GLN A 17 -2.63 -5.12 14.29
CA GLN A 17 -4.08 -5.16 14.40
C GLN A 17 -4.52 -5.02 15.86
N CYS A 18 -3.90 -5.76 16.78
CA CYS A 18 -4.14 -5.60 18.22
C CYS A 18 -3.71 -4.22 18.71
N MET A 19 -2.57 -3.66 18.22
CA MET A 19 -2.18 -2.30 18.56
C MET A 19 -3.26 -1.28 18.15
N ALA A 20 -3.90 -1.46 17.00
CA ALA A 20 -5.01 -0.61 16.58
C ALA A 20 -6.25 -0.78 17.47
N LEU A 21 -6.53 -1.99 17.93
CA LEU A 21 -7.63 -2.26 18.89
C LEU A 21 -7.33 -1.67 20.27
N ASP A 22 -6.07 -1.67 20.70
CA ASP A 22 -5.65 -0.99 21.94
C ASP A 22 -5.85 0.52 21.86
N GLU A 23 -5.53 1.13 20.72
CA GLU A 23 -5.82 2.55 20.49
C GLU A 23 -7.34 2.82 20.46
N LEU A 24 -8.13 1.91 19.89
CA LEU A 24 -9.58 2.00 19.94
C LEU A 24 -10.11 1.92 21.37
N LYS A 25 -9.59 1.01 22.18
CA LYS A 25 -9.94 0.84 23.61
C LYS A 25 -9.63 2.09 24.43
N LYS A 26 -8.51 2.76 24.16
CA LYS A 26 -8.17 4.03 24.82
C LYS A 26 -9.16 5.14 24.49
N ARG A 27 -9.63 5.20 23.24
CA ARG A 27 -10.57 6.24 22.75
C ARG A 27 -12.03 5.95 23.10
N HIS A 28 -12.37 4.68 23.25
CA HIS A 28 -13.72 4.18 23.50
C HIS A 28 -13.74 3.30 24.74
N PRO A 29 -13.93 3.86 25.95
CA PRO A 29 -13.89 3.10 27.20
C PRO A 29 -14.93 1.97 27.28
N ASP A 30 -15.93 1.97 26.41
CA ASP A 30 -16.94 0.92 26.30
C ASP A 30 -16.51 -0.27 25.43
N PHE A 31 -15.43 -0.12 24.67
CA PHE A 31 -14.84 -1.18 23.87
C PHE A 31 -13.78 -1.94 24.66
N ASP A 32 -13.82 -3.26 24.60
CA ASP A 32 -12.74 -4.15 25.07
C ASP A 32 -12.68 -5.39 24.16
N TYR A 33 -11.52 -6.01 24.08
CA TYR A 33 -11.34 -7.20 23.27
C TYR A 33 -10.44 -8.23 23.96
N GLU A 34 -10.47 -9.43 23.43
CA GLU A 34 -9.59 -10.54 23.79
C GLU A 34 -9.06 -11.19 22.50
N LEU A 35 -7.75 -11.25 22.36
CA LEU A 35 -7.11 -12.03 21.31
C LEU A 35 -7.19 -13.51 21.69
N VAL A 36 -8.13 -14.25 21.12
CA VAL A 36 -8.39 -15.65 21.51
C VAL A 36 -7.47 -16.64 20.84
N ALA A 37 -6.95 -16.28 19.65
CA ALA A 37 -5.94 -17.05 18.93
C ALA A 37 -5.23 -16.16 17.90
N TRP A 38 -3.99 -16.48 17.60
CA TRP A 38 -3.21 -15.84 16.54
C TRP A 38 -2.33 -16.86 15.84
N SER A 39 -1.87 -16.53 14.61
CA SER A 39 -1.05 -17.40 13.79
C SER A 39 0.10 -16.64 13.17
N GLU A 40 1.31 -17.03 13.51
CA GLU A 40 2.58 -16.54 12.94
C GLU A 40 3.64 -17.63 13.04
N ILE A 41 4.48 -17.75 12.00
CA ILE A 41 5.55 -18.75 11.91
C ILE A 41 6.95 -18.15 11.98
N ASP A 42 7.08 -16.84 11.71
CA ASP A 42 8.38 -16.18 11.78
C ASP A 42 8.80 -16.01 13.24
N LYS A 43 9.92 -16.62 13.60
CA LYS A 43 10.40 -16.64 14.99
C LYS A 43 10.66 -15.25 15.58
N TYR A 44 11.06 -14.29 14.75
CA TYR A 44 11.35 -12.93 15.23
C TYR A 44 10.07 -12.15 15.41
N ALA A 45 9.11 -12.32 14.50
CA ALA A 45 7.77 -11.75 14.65
C ALA A 45 7.07 -12.31 15.89
N VAL A 46 7.15 -13.63 16.12
CA VAL A 46 6.65 -14.29 17.36
C VAL A 46 7.30 -13.72 18.61
N GLN A 47 8.64 -13.54 18.60
CA GLN A 47 9.32 -12.93 19.74
C GLN A 47 8.86 -11.50 20.00
N MET A 48 8.72 -10.69 18.96
CA MET A 48 8.19 -9.33 19.08
C MET A 48 6.76 -9.30 19.60
N HIS A 49 5.89 -10.16 19.04
CA HIS A 49 4.52 -10.30 19.54
C HIS A 49 4.50 -10.61 21.03
N ASN A 50 5.28 -11.59 21.48
CA ASN A 50 5.31 -12.02 22.88
C ASN A 50 5.90 -10.97 23.83
N LEU A 51 6.73 -10.05 23.31
CA LEU A 51 7.21 -8.89 24.08
C LEU A 51 6.13 -7.83 24.25
N VAL A 52 5.32 -7.61 23.21
CA VAL A 52 4.24 -6.61 23.23
C VAL A 52 2.99 -7.13 23.96
N TYR A 53 2.66 -8.41 23.75
CA TYR A 53 1.46 -9.08 24.27
C TYR A 53 1.82 -10.38 25.01
N PRO A 54 2.54 -10.30 26.14
CA PRO A 54 2.97 -11.49 26.87
C PRO A 54 1.79 -12.33 27.38
N GLU A 55 0.63 -11.72 27.62
CA GLU A 55 -0.58 -12.40 28.06
C GLU A 55 -1.23 -13.29 26.98
N TYR A 56 -0.84 -13.13 25.71
CA TYR A 56 -1.35 -13.93 24.59
C TYR A 56 -0.26 -14.83 23.97
N ALA A 57 0.92 -14.90 24.58
CA ALA A 57 2.06 -15.64 24.03
C ALA A 57 1.77 -17.14 23.81
N ASP A 58 0.93 -17.73 24.63
CA ASP A 58 0.52 -19.15 24.58
C ASP A 58 -0.58 -19.43 23.55
N ARG A 59 -1.11 -18.39 22.87
CA ARG A 59 -2.23 -18.50 21.91
C ARG A 59 -1.79 -18.55 20.45
N ASN A 60 -0.48 -18.63 20.18
CA ASN A 60 0.04 -18.81 18.83
C ASN A 60 -0.25 -20.23 18.33
N LEU A 61 -0.97 -20.32 17.22
CA LEU A 61 -1.29 -21.60 16.58
C LEU A 61 -0.27 -21.99 15.49
N GLY A 62 0.74 -21.15 15.24
CA GLY A 62 1.80 -21.43 14.26
C GLY A 62 1.31 -21.36 12.82
N ASP A 63 1.57 -22.42 12.05
CA ASP A 63 1.28 -22.47 10.60
C ASP A 63 -0.22 -22.56 10.33
N MET A 64 -0.80 -21.47 9.81
CA MET A 64 -2.24 -21.37 9.55
C MET A 64 -2.78 -22.43 8.57
N THR A 65 -1.91 -23.03 7.76
CA THR A 65 -2.31 -24.08 6.82
C THR A 65 -2.59 -25.43 7.50
N LYS A 66 -2.24 -25.57 8.78
CA LYS A 66 -2.32 -26.80 9.55
C LYS A 66 -3.24 -26.70 10.78
N ILE A 67 -3.86 -25.54 10.97
CA ILE A 67 -4.68 -25.31 12.15
C ILE A 67 -6.03 -26.05 12.04
N ASP A 68 -6.35 -26.83 13.05
CA ASP A 68 -7.72 -27.25 13.30
C ASP A 68 -8.46 -26.15 14.08
N TRP A 69 -9.45 -25.56 13.44
CA TRP A 69 -10.20 -24.43 14.02
C TRP A 69 -11.34 -24.89 14.93
N GLN A 70 -11.71 -26.16 14.93
CA GLN A 70 -12.81 -26.68 15.71
C GLN A 70 -12.63 -26.49 17.22
N PRO A 71 -11.44 -26.77 17.82
CA PRO A 71 -11.21 -26.54 19.25
C PRO A 71 -11.35 -25.06 19.64
N ILE A 72 -10.96 -24.13 18.76
CA ILE A 72 -11.11 -22.68 18.99
C ILE A 72 -12.61 -22.33 19.00
N LYS A 73 -13.36 -22.86 18.03
CA LYS A 73 -14.81 -22.67 17.97
C LYS A 73 -15.53 -23.20 19.21
N GLU A 74 -15.17 -24.39 19.66
CA GLU A 74 -15.75 -25.02 20.82
C GLU A 74 -15.44 -24.25 22.13
N LYS A 75 -14.19 -23.82 22.28
CA LYS A 75 -13.74 -23.12 23.49
C LYS A 75 -14.30 -21.69 23.60
N TYR A 76 -14.30 -20.95 22.48
CA TYR A 76 -14.60 -19.51 22.50
C TYR A 76 -15.97 -19.16 21.90
N GLY A 77 -16.61 -20.08 21.20
CA GLY A 77 -17.91 -19.85 20.58
C GLY A 77 -17.84 -18.89 19.40
N GLU A 78 -18.66 -17.86 19.41
CA GLU A 78 -18.71 -16.86 18.34
C GLU A 78 -17.49 -15.95 18.38
N ILE A 79 -16.90 -15.70 17.22
CA ILE A 79 -15.78 -14.79 17.00
C ILE A 79 -16.31 -13.48 16.40
N ASP A 80 -15.93 -12.35 16.98
CA ASP A 80 -16.38 -11.05 16.50
C ASP A 80 -15.55 -10.58 15.29
N LEU A 81 -14.21 -10.73 15.34
CA LEU A 81 -13.32 -10.23 14.28
C LEU A 81 -12.24 -11.26 13.96
N LEU A 82 -12.03 -11.52 12.67
CA LEU A 82 -10.86 -12.21 12.15
C LEU A 82 -10.12 -11.27 11.22
N THR A 83 -8.84 -11.02 11.51
CA THR A 83 -7.97 -10.25 10.63
C THR A 83 -6.94 -11.14 9.95
N TYR A 84 -6.56 -10.82 8.71
CA TYR A 84 -5.55 -11.56 7.99
C TYR A 84 -4.78 -10.66 7.03
N SER A 85 -3.46 -10.61 7.23
CA SER A 85 -2.53 -9.84 6.41
C SER A 85 -1.55 -10.79 5.74
N THR A 86 -2.06 -11.56 4.77
CA THR A 86 -1.30 -12.62 4.11
C THR A 86 -0.08 -12.08 3.34
N PRO A 87 1.01 -12.86 3.24
CA PRO A 87 2.25 -12.41 2.60
C PRO A 87 2.04 -11.82 1.19
N CYS A 88 2.61 -10.65 0.96
CA CYS A 88 2.50 -9.93 -0.32
C CYS A 88 3.69 -10.14 -1.26
N GLN A 89 4.66 -10.99 -0.90
CA GLN A 89 5.93 -11.15 -1.63
C GLN A 89 5.77 -11.56 -3.09
N SER A 90 4.72 -12.32 -3.40
CA SER A 90 4.42 -12.75 -4.78
C SER A 90 3.51 -11.76 -5.53
N ILE A 91 3.11 -10.65 -4.89
CA ILE A 91 2.20 -9.63 -5.44
C ILE A 91 2.92 -8.30 -5.59
N SER A 92 3.76 -7.92 -4.62
CA SER A 92 4.38 -6.60 -4.54
C SER A 92 5.28 -6.30 -5.75
N GLN A 93 5.44 -5.03 -6.09
CA GLN A 93 6.31 -4.57 -7.19
C GLN A 93 7.78 -4.95 -6.97
N ALA A 94 8.22 -4.98 -5.71
CA ALA A 94 9.57 -5.42 -5.32
C ALA A 94 9.76 -6.94 -5.38
N GLY A 95 8.66 -7.72 -5.44
CA GLY A 95 8.67 -9.17 -5.45
C GLY A 95 8.71 -9.77 -6.86
N MET A 96 8.70 -11.11 -6.92
CA MET A 96 8.74 -11.88 -8.17
C MET A 96 7.44 -11.83 -8.98
N GLN A 97 6.36 -11.30 -8.42
CA GLN A 97 5.04 -11.15 -9.05
C GLN A 97 4.47 -12.46 -9.62
N HIS A 98 4.74 -13.59 -8.98
CA HIS A 98 4.20 -14.91 -9.39
C HIS A 98 2.70 -15.06 -9.14
N GLY A 99 2.09 -14.14 -8.39
CA GLY A 99 0.67 -14.17 -8.07
C GLY A 99 0.33 -14.98 -6.84
N PHE A 100 -0.95 -15.20 -6.65
CA PHE A 100 -1.50 -15.90 -5.48
C PHE A 100 -2.69 -16.81 -5.87
N ALA A 101 -2.66 -17.38 -7.09
CA ALA A 101 -3.68 -18.32 -7.50
C ALA A 101 -3.77 -19.52 -6.54
N GLU A 102 -4.97 -20.03 -6.33
CA GLU A 102 -5.22 -21.18 -5.47
C GLU A 102 -4.35 -22.36 -5.94
N GLY A 103 -3.69 -23.03 -5.00
CA GLY A 103 -2.81 -24.16 -5.31
C GLY A 103 -1.50 -23.80 -6.01
N SER A 104 -1.18 -22.54 -6.24
CA SER A 104 0.06 -22.13 -6.92
C SER A 104 1.34 -22.40 -6.14
N GLY A 105 1.25 -22.72 -4.85
CA GLY A 105 2.41 -22.91 -3.96
C GLY A 105 3.23 -21.65 -3.68
N THR A 106 2.78 -20.49 -4.13
CA THR A 106 3.42 -19.22 -3.79
C THR A 106 3.13 -18.81 -2.35
N ARG A 107 4.02 -18.02 -1.72
CA ARG A 107 3.77 -17.54 -0.35
C ARG A 107 2.47 -16.73 -0.23
N SER A 108 2.11 -15.99 -1.27
CA SER A 108 0.86 -15.20 -1.27
C SER A 108 -0.39 -16.07 -1.47
N SER A 109 -0.28 -17.31 -1.97
CA SER A 109 -1.41 -18.23 -2.13
C SER A 109 -1.95 -18.76 -0.80
N ILE A 110 -1.25 -18.52 0.31
CA ILE A 110 -1.74 -18.81 1.67
C ILE A 110 -3.05 -18.06 1.99
N LEU A 111 -3.40 -17.01 1.23
CA LEU A 111 -4.71 -16.36 1.31
C LEU A 111 -5.85 -17.37 1.31
N TRP A 112 -5.78 -18.38 0.44
CA TRP A 112 -6.82 -19.40 0.29
C TRP A 112 -6.96 -20.29 1.54
N SER A 113 -5.90 -20.44 2.33
CA SER A 113 -5.97 -21.19 3.60
C SER A 113 -6.79 -20.47 4.70
N THR A 114 -7.07 -19.17 4.52
CA THR A 114 -7.97 -18.43 5.42
C THR A 114 -9.41 -18.94 5.33
N GLU A 115 -9.78 -19.57 4.21
CA GLU A 115 -11.13 -20.09 3.98
C GLU A 115 -11.59 -21.03 5.09
N GLU A 116 -10.72 -21.91 5.56
CA GLU A 116 -11.08 -22.88 6.59
C GLU A 116 -11.40 -22.19 7.93
N ALA A 117 -10.62 -21.18 8.31
CA ALA A 117 -10.91 -20.34 9.48
C ALA A 117 -12.28 -19.65 9.35
N ILE A 118 -12.57 -19.09 8.18
CA ILE A 118 -13.86 -18.43 7.91
C ILE A 118 -15.01 -19.43 8.01
N ARG A 119 -14.87 -20.60 7.39
CA ARG A 119 -15.89 -21.65 7.34
C ARG A 119 -16.23 -22.18 8.73
N VAL A 120 -15.23 -22.45 9.56
CA VAL A 120 -15.42 -23.05 10.90
C VAL A 120 -15.80 -22.01 11.94
N LEU A 121 -15.07 -20.92 12.02
CA LEU A 121 -15.27 -19.90 13.06
C LEU A 121 -16.48 -19.01 12.77
N ARG A 122 -16.80 -18.74 11.51
CA ARG A 122 -17.91 -17.87 11.10
C ARG A 122 -17.85 -16.49 11.78
N PRO A 123 -16.72 -15.76 11.74
CA PRO A 123 -16.60 -14.48 12.42
C PRO A 123 -17.67 -13.48 11.95
N LYS A 124 -18.07 -12.53 12.80
CA LYS A 124 -18.98 -11.46 12.38
C LYS A 124 -18.36 -10.55 11.33
N PHE A 125 -17.09 -10.22 11.54
CA PHE A 125 -16.32 -9.34 10.67
C PHE A 125 -15.00 -9.98 10.25
N LEU A 126 -14.64 -9.77 8.98
CA LEU A 126 -13.34 -10.15 8.42
C LEU A 126 -12.64 -8.88 7.95
N LEU A 127 -11.38 -8.70 8.29
CA LEU A 127 -10.57 -7.59 7.80
C LEU A 127 -9.29 -8.11 7.18
N GLN A 128 -9.20 -7.97 5.85
CA GLN A 128 -7.98 -8.26 5.09
C GLN A 128 -7.19 -6.98 4.86
N GLU A 129 -5.88 -7.05 5.06
CA GLU A 129 -4.93 -6.03 4.59
C GLU A 129 -3.97 -6.63 3.57
N ASN A 130 -3.60 -5.85 2.55
CA ASN A 130 -2.54 -6.22 1.62
C ASN A 130 -1.99 -4.99 0.89
N VAL A 131 -0.97 -5.19 0.05
CA VAL A 131 -0.44 -4.13 -0.81
C VAL A 131 -1.44 -3.71 -1.88
N LYS A 132 -1.42 -2.44 -2.29
CA LYS A 132 -2.27 -1.91 -3.37
C LYS A 132 -2.18 -2.74 -4.66
N ALA A 133 -1.02 -3.34 -4.95
CA ALA A 133 -0.82 -4.15 -6.15
C ALA A 133 -1.78 -5.36 -6.26
N ILE A 134 -2.45 -5.78 -5.18
CA ILE A 134 -3.44 -6.87 -5.20
C ILE A 134 -4.63 -6.59 -6.12
N ILE A 135 -4.92 -5.32 -6.40
CA ILE A 135 -5.96 -4.91 -7.34
C ILE A 135 -5.40 -4.53 -8.71
N SER A 136 -4.18 -4.95 -9.05
CA SER A 136 -3.60 -4.66 -10.36
C SER A 136 -4.17 -5.55 -11.46
N GLY A 137 -4.30 -4.96 -12.66
CA GLY A 137 -4.90 -5.61 -13.83
C GLY A 137 -6.41 -5.40 -13.91
N ARG A 138 -7.06 -6.16 -14.79
CA ARG A 138 -8.52 -6.16 -14.98
C ARG A 138 -9.09 -7.50 -14.53
N PRO A 139 -10.32 -7.53 -14.01
CA PRO A 139 -11.03 -8.80 -13.77
C PRO A 139 -11.09 -9.64 -15.05
N ASP A 140 -11.01 -10.96 -14.89
CA ASP A 140 -11.11 -11.94 -15.98
C ASP A 140 -10.04 -11.82 -17.10
N PHE A 141 -8.96 -11.07 -16.85
CA PHE A 141 -7.83 -10.96 -17.75
C PHE A 141 -6.63 -11.77 -17.26
N TYR A 142 -5.80 -12.16 -18.22
CA TYR A 142 -4.52 -12.81 -17.97
C TYR A 142 -3.37 -11.87 -18.21
N ARG A 143 -2.29 -12.02 -17.46
CA ARG A 143 -1.04 -11.31 -17.61
C ARG A 143 0.10 -12.30 -17.86
N LYS A 144 1.12 -11.87 -18.57
CA LYS A 144 2.36 -12.62 -18.70
C LYS A 144 3.25 -12.33 -17.48
N GLY A 145 3.60 -13.35 -16.71
CA GLY A 145 4.53 -13.27 -15.61
C GLY A 145 5.97 -13.02 -16.08
N LYS A 146 6.86 -12.69 -15.16
CA LYS A 146 8.30 -12.54 -15.44
C LYS A 146 8.94 -13.85 -15.93
N ASP A 147 8.38 -14.98 -15.57
CA ASP A 147 8.74 -16.33 -16.01
C ASP A 147 8.16 -16.71 -17.41
N GLY A 148 7.47 -15.79 -18.04
CA GLY A 148 6.85 -15.98 -19.35
C GLY A 148 5.51 -16.69 -19.34
N LYS A 149 5.03 -17.20 -18.20
CA LYS A 149 3.74 -17.90 -18.09
C LYS A 149 2.58 -16.92 -18.03
N MET A 150 1.46 -17.33 -18.61
CA MET A 150 0.20 -16.58 -18.51
C MET A 150 -0.47 -16.92 -17.18
N THR A 151 -0.78 -15.89 -16.39
CA THR A 151 -1.50 -16.00 -15.10
C THR A 151 -2.66 -15.03 -15.07
N GLU A 152 -3.67 -15.35 -14.28
CA GLU A 152 -4.74 -14.37 -14.01
C GLU A 152 -4.16 -13.08 -13.39
N THR A 153 -4.82 -11.94 -13.66
CA THR A 153 -4.46 -10.68 -13.01
C THR A 153 -4.71 -10.78 -11.50
N PHE A 154 -4.02 -9.98 -10.74
CA PHE A 154 -4.22 -9.96 -9.29
C PHE A 154 -5.64 -9.52 -8.93
N TRP A 155 -6.19 -8.57 -9.69
CA TRP A 155 -7.57 -8.15 -9.51
C TRP A 155 -8.58 -9.27 -9.79
N SER A 156 -8.37 -10.11 -10.82
CA SER A 156 -9.19 -11.29 -11.06
C SER A 156 -9.18 -12.26 -9.87
N LEU A 157 -7.99 -12.51 -9.31
CA LEU A 157 -7.83 -13.43 -8.18
C LEU A 157 -8.51 -12.91 -6.91
N ILE A 158 -8.41 -11.61 -6.60
CA ILE A 158 -9.08 -11.05 -5.42
C ILE A 158 -10.60 -10.99 -5.60
N CYS A 159 -11.09 -10.76 -6.82
CA CYS A 159 -12.51 -10.88 -7.11
C CYS A 159 -13.04 -12.31 -6.88
N LYS A 160 -12.28 -13.34 -7.26
CA LYS A 160 -12.62 -14.74 -6.93
C LYS A 160 -12.64 -14.99 -5.43
N TRP A 161 -11.67 -14.43 -4.71
CA TRP A 161 -11.64 -14.52 -3.25
C TRP A 161 -12.87 -13.86 -2.62
N MET A 162 -13.23 -12.66 -3.04
CA MET A 162 -14.44 -11.98 -2.55
C MET A 162 -15.71 -12.80 -2.80
N LYS A 163 -15.87 -13.36 -4.00
CA LYS A 163 -17.00 -14.26 -4.32
C LYS A 163 -17.00 -15.53 -3.44
N ARG A 164 -15.83 -16.07 -3.12
CA ARG A 164 -15.71 -17.21 -2.20
C ARG A 164 -16.19 -16.82 -0.79
N VAL A 165 -15.81 -15.66 -0.29
CA VAL A 165 -16.27 -15.15 1.01
C VAL A 165 -17.78 -14.87 1.00
N GLU A 166 -18.31 -14.31 -0.09
CA GLU A 166 -19.75 -14.10 -0.28
C GLU A 166 -20.54 -15.40 -0.22
N SER A 167 -20.01 -16.51 -0.75
CA SER A 167 -20.68 -17.82 -0.69
C SER A 167 -20.87 -18.35 0.74
N TYR A 168 -20.17 -17.77 1.70
CA TYR A 168 -20.35 -18.02 3.13
C TYR A 168 -21.30 -17.02 3.83
N GLY A 169 -22.06 -16.21 3.09
CA GLY A 169 -23.03 -15.25 3.63
C GLY A 169 -22.38 -13.99 4.20
N TYR A 170 -21.37 -13.45 3.49
CA TYR A 170 -20.76 -12.17 3.80
C TYR A 170 -21.00 -11.17 2.67
N THR A 171 -21.08 -9.91 3.02
CA THR A 171 -21.02 -8.78 2.09
C THR A 171 -19.64 -8.14 2.15
N ASN A 172 -19.12 -7.72 1.00
CA ASN A 172 -17.78 -7.20 0.87
C ASN A 172 -17.76 -5.71 0.54
N THR A 173 -16.89 -4.96 1.20
CA THR A 173 -16.52 -3.59 0.82
C THR A 173 -15.01 -3.42 0.94
N TRP A 174 -14.40 -2.67 0.02
CA TRP A 174 -12.95 -2.49 0.03
C TRP A 174 -12.55 -1.04 -0.26
N SER A 175 -11.35 -0.68 0.14
CA SER A 175 -10.77 0.63 -0.12
C SER A 175 -9.25 0.55 -0.19
N ILE A 176 -8.65 1.52 -0.90
CA ILE A 176 -7.22 1.81 -0.80
C ILE A 176 -7.05 2.96 0.18
N ILE A 177 -6.34 2.70 1.26
CA ILE A 177 -6.05 3.71 2.29
C ILE A 177 -4.57 4.03 2.27
N ASN A 178 -4.24 5.32 2.24
CA ASN A 178 -2.87 5.79 2.38
C ASN A 178 -2.66 6.29 3.81
N ALA A 179 -1.63 5.78 4.49
CA ALA A 179 -1.29 6.16 5.87
C ALA A 179 -1.14 7.68 6.04
N LYS A 180 -0.54 8.38 5.05
CA LYS A 180 -0.40 9.84 5.09
C LYS A 180 -1.73 10.57 5.18
N HIS A 181 -2.80 10.02 4.62
CA HIS A 181 -4.14 10.58 4.68
C HIS A 181 -4.90 10.18 5.95
N GLN A 182 -4.24 9.51 6.87
CA GLN A 182 -4.75 9.16 8.19
C GLN A 182 -3.91 9.77 9.33
N GLY A 183 -3.04 10.74 8.98
CA GLY A 183 -2.21 11.47 9.94
C GLY A 183 -0.86 10.81 10.27
N VAL A 184 -0.47 9.76 9.52
CA VAL A 184 0.83 9.10 9.67
C VAL A 184 1.80 9.66 8.61
N PRO A 185 2.97 10.19 8.95
CA PRO A 185 3.92 10.78 7.99
C PRO A 185 4.65 9.71 7.16
N GLN A 186 3.87 8.84 6.50
CA GLN A 186 4.34 7.77 5.65
C GLN A 186 3.45 7.63 4.42
N ASN A 187 4.06 7.72 3.23
CA ASN A 187 3.36 7.43 1.99
C ASN A 187 3.23 5.90 1.81
N ARG A 188 2.16 5.32 2.38
CA ARG A 188 1.94 3.88 2.42
C ARG A 188 0.51 3.55 2.02
N GLU A 189 0.30 3.19 0.77
CA GLU A 189 -0.99 2.74 0.28
C GLU A 189 -1.20 1.25 0.55
N ARG A 190 -2.38 0.93 1.11
CA ARG A 190 -2.78 -0.44 1.40
C ARG A 190 -4.20 -0.70 0.96
N PHE A 191 -4.41 -1.88 0.44
CA PHE A 191 -5.73 -2.43 0.20
C PHE A 191 -6.30 -2.96 1.50
N PHE A 192 -7.52 -2.58 1.80
CA PHE A 192 -8.30 -3.14 2.88
C PHE A 192 -9.61 -3.70 2.32
N LEU A 193 -9.96 -4.92 2.74
CA LEU A 193 -11.23 -5.54 2.46
C LEU A 193 -11.92 -5.85 3.79
N LEU A 194 -13.08 -5.23 4.00
CA LEU A 194 -13.98 -5.55 5.10
C LEU A 194 -15.09 -6.43 4.57
N SER A 195 -15.24 -7.61 5.18
CA SER A 195 -16.37 -8.49 4.91
C SER A 195 -17.23 -8.60 6.18
N GLN A 196 -18.52 -8.38 6.03
CA GLN A 196 -19.47 -8.40 7.12
C GLN A 196 -20.42 -9.58 6.93
N ARG A 197 -20.56 -10.43 7.95
CA ARG A 197 -21.57 -11.49 7.94
C ARG A 197 -22.96 -10.85 7.90
N GLU A 198 -23.83 -11.34 7.03
CA GLU A 198 -25.13 -10.70 6.74
C GLU A 198 -25.99 -10.46 7.98
N ASP A 199 -25.97 -11.39 8.95
CA ASP A 199 -26.73 -11.26 10.22
C ASP A 199 -26.09 -10.29 11.25
N ALA A 200 -24.87 -9.86 11.00
CA ALA A 200 -24.11 -8.91 11.83
C ALA A 200 -23.75 -7.62 11.11
N ALA A 201 -24.22 -7.45 9.86
CA ALA A 201 -23.88 -6.32 9.03
C ALA A 201 -24.36 -4.99 9.64
N ILE A 202 -23.47 -3.99 9.59
CA ILE A 202 -23.73 -2.62 10.02
C ILE A 202 -23.53 -1.67 8.85
N ASP A 203 -24.15 -0.51 8.91
CA ASP A 203 -23.82 0.57 7.98
C ASP A 203 -22.39 1.04 8.25
N TYR A 204 -21.52 0.87 7.26
CA TYR A 204 -20.09 1.16 7.37
C TYR A 204 -19.61 2.05 6.24
N SER A 205 -18.84 3.06 6.57
CA SER A 205 -18.15 3.89 5.61
C SER A 205 -16.65 3.94 5.91
N TRP A 206 -15.83 3.87 4.86
CA TRP A 206 -14.39 4.00 4.96
C TRP A 206 -13.97 5.36 5.52
N PRO A 207 -12.89 5.44 6.30
CA PRO A 207 -12.44 6.70 6.88
C PRO A 207 -12.09 7.72 5.79
N LYS A 208 -12.56 8.95 5.99
CA LYS A 208 -12.24 10.06 5.10
C LYS A 208 -10.76 10.45 5.26
N SER A 209 -10.17 10.91 4.15
CA SER A 209 -8.80 11.46 4.17
C SER A 209 -8.71 12.67 5.09
N LYS A 210 -7.60 12.76 5.80
CA LYS A 210 -7.22 13.89 6.66
C LYS A 210 -5.94 14.51 6.12
N PRO A 211 -5.77 15.83 6.21
CA PRO A 211 -4.51 16.47 5.86
C PRO A 211 -3.40 15.95 6.78
N LEU A 212 -2.22 15.74 6.23
CA LEU A 212 -1.03 15.44 7.02
C LEU A 212 -0.47 16.73 7.58
N THR A 213 -0.40 16.82 8.90
CA THR A 213 0.16 17.99 9.62
C THR A 213 1.57 17.72 10.16
N THR A 214 1.93 16.46 10.33
CA THR A 214 3.24 16.02 10.84
C THR A 214 4.27 16.04 9.72
N ARG A 215 5.40 16.69 9.94
CA ARG A 215 6.55 16.70 9.03
C ARG A 215 7.59 15.68 9.45
N LEU A 216 8.55 15.41 8.58
CA LEU A 216 9.66 14.52 8.91
C LEU A 216 10.45 15.02 10.11
N GLU A 217 10.70 16.33 10.17
CA GLU A 217 11.42 16.98 11.27
C GLU A 217 10.76 16.77 12.64
N ASP A 218 9.41 16.66 12.68
CA ASP A 218 8.66 16.46 13.93
C ASP A 218 8.84 15.06 14.54
N ILE A 219 9.41 14.11 13.78
CA ILE A 219 9.60 12.71 14.19
C ILE A 219 11.09 12.30 14.23
N LEU A 220 11.99 13.20 13.89
CA LEU A 220 13.43 12.93 14.02
C LEU A 220 13.84 13.07 15.49
N GLU A 221 14.72 12.18 15.93
CA GLU A 221 15.36 12.27 17.23
C GLU A 221 16.42 13.37 17.21
N GLU A 222 16.48 14.21 18.26
CA GLU A 222 17.48 15.27 18.37
C GLU A 222 18.88 14.69 18.58
N GLU A 223 18.98 13.58 19.32
CA GLU A 223 20.24 12.89 19.60
C GLU A 223 20.15 11.45 19.14
N VAL A 224 21.03 11.06 18.23
CA VAL A 224 21.11 9.70 17.69
C VAL A 224 22.48 9.13 17.97
N ALA A 225 22.55 7.95 18.59
CA ALA A 225 23.82 7.28 18.87
C ALA A 225 24.56 6.89 17.58
N ASP A 226 25.90 7.04 17.56
CA ASP A 226 26.77 6.82 16.39
C ASP A 226 26.55 5.46 15.70
N ARG A 227 26.18 4.43 16.46
CA ARG A 227 25.90 3.09 15.92
C ARG A 227 24.76 3.05 14.89
N TYR A 228 23.89 4.04 14.83
CA TYR A 228 22.77 4.14 13.89
C TYR A 228 23.13 4.90 12.62
N PHE A 229 24.27 5.61 12.59
CA PHE A 229 24.76 6.23 11.37
C PHE A 229 25.44 5.23 10.47
N LEU A 230 25.25 5.39 9.17
CA LEU A 230 26.02 4.64 8.19
C LEU A 230 27.48 5.05 8.26
N LYS A 231 28.40 4.09 8.12
CA LYS A 231 29.82 4.39 8.03
C LYS A 231 30.14 5.10 6.70
N ASP A 232 31.15 5.97 6.70
CA ASP A 232 31.53 6.79 5.54
C ASP A 232 31.76 5.97 4.26
N ASP A 233 32.33 4.76 4.39
CA ASP A 233 32.54 3.86 3.27
C ASP A 233 31.23 3.32 2.69
N ALA A 234 30.20 3.10 3.51
CA ALA A 234 28.86 2.70 3.07
C ALA A 234 28.16 3.88 2.39
N VAL A 235 28.25 5.08 2.96
CA VAL A 235 27.71 6.30 2.35
C VAL A 235 28.39 6.57 1.00
N SER A 236 29.72 6.47 0.94
CA SER A 236 30.50 6.67 -0.30
C SER A 236 30.14 5.65 -1.38
N LYS A 237 29.90 4.38 -1.02
CA LYS A 237 29.45 3.34 -1.96
C LYS A 237 28.03 3.62 -2.47
N PHE A 238 27.14 4.06 -1.59
CA PHE A 238 25.79 4.44 -1.95
C PHE A 238 25.77 5.63 -2.92
N LEU A 239 26.54 6.67 -2.64
CA LEU A 239 26.69 7.83 -3.51
C LEU A 239 27.27 7.45 -4.86
N LYS A 240 28.35 6.65 -4.90
CA LYS A 240 28.96 6.16 -6.16
C LYS A 240 28.02 5.27 -6.98
N ALA A 241 27.23 4.43 -6.32
CA ALA A 241 26.24 3.59 -7.02
C ALA A 241 25.10 4.42 -7.64
N ASN A 242 24.83 5.60 -7.09
CA ASN A 242 23.82 6.52 -7.60
C ASN A 242 24.39 7.56 -8.59
N ASP A 243 25.73 7.70 -8.69
CA ASP A 243 26.40 8.51 -9.72
C ASP A 243 26.39 7.86 -11.12
N SER A 244 26.11 6.56 -11.21
CA SER A 244 25.92 5.89 -12.49
C SER A 244 24.45 5.97 -12.89
N ASP A 245 24.14 6.66 -13.98
CA ASP A 245 22.90 6.73 -14.81
C ASP A 245 21.50 6.54 -14.17
N ASN A 246 21.42 6.19 -12.90
CA ASN A 246 20.17 5.99 -12.12
C ASN A 246 20.08 6.88 -10.87
N ALA A 247 20.85 7.94 -10.77
CA ALA A 247 20.85 8.83 -9.62
C ALA A 247 19.58 9.67 -9.53
N LEU A 248 18.49 9.04 -9.11
CA LEU A 248 17.22 9.68 -8.81
C LEU A 248 17.18 10.35 -7.41
N PHE A 249 18.30 10.31 -6.67
CA PHE A 249 18.27 10.62 -5.24
C PHE A 249 19.30 11.61 -4.68
N VAL A 250 20.13 12.21 -5.49
CA VAL A 250 21.12 13.16 -4.97
C VAL A 250 21.09 14.46 -5.75
N GLN A 251 20.27 15.37 -5.33
CA GLN A 251 20.50 16.82 -5.23
C GLN A 251 19.19 17.55 -4.90
N PHE A 252 18.94 17.77 -3.63
CA PHE A 252 17.81 18.56 -3.15
C PHE A 252 17.98 20.08 -3.34
N ASP A 253 19.09 20.55 -3.89
CA ASP A 253 19.45 21.97 -3.95
C ASP A 253 19.47 22.61 -5.35
N LEU A 254 19.14 21.88 -6.42
CA LEU A 254 19.10 22.48 -7.75
C LEU A 254 17.66 22.78 -8.18
N GLN A 255 17.34 24.06 -8.24
CA GLN A 255 16.13 24.53 -8.93
C GLN A 255 16.18 24.07 -10.40
N PRO A 256 15.06 23.59 -10.99
CA PRO A 256 15.03 23.24 -12.41
C PRO A 256 15.44 24.46 -13.22
N THR A 257 16.13 24.24 -14.33
CA THR A 257 16.33 25.32 -15.27
C THR A 257 14.94 25.85 -15.67
N HIS A 258 14.89 27.13 -15.97
CA HIS A 258 13.65 27.78 -16.40
C HIS A 258 13.02 27.01 -17.59
N GLU A 259 13.85 26.53 -18.51
CA GLU A 259 13.45 25.74 -19.65
C GLU A 259 12.81 24.41 -19.27
N ALA A 260 13.40 23.68 -18.32
CA ALA A 260 12.85 22.41 -17.85
C ALA A 260 11.50 22.59 -17.15
N ALA A 261 11.33 23.67 -16.36
CA ALA A 261 10.06 24.00 -15.73
C ALA A 261 8.99 24.37 -16.78
N MET A 262 9.37 25.13 -17.81
CA MET A 262 8.46 25.48 -18.91
C MET A 262 8.11 24.27 -19.78
N PHE A 263 9.07 23.38 -20.03
CA PHE A 263 8.82 22.12 -20.73
C PHE A 263 7.72 21.31 -20.03
N LEU A 264 7.84 21.13 -18.72
CA LEU A 264 6.86 20.35 -17.97
C LEU A 264 5.51 21.06 -17.87
N LYS A 265 5.49 22.39 -17.72
CA LYS A 265 4.26 23.17 -17.76
C LYS A 265 3.51 22.98 -19.07
N THR A 266 4.23 23.03 -20.19
CA THR A 266 3.65 22.81 -21.53
C THR A 266 3.17 21.39 -21.71
N LEU A 267 3.93 20.40 -21.21
CA LEU A 267 3.55 18.99 -21.22
C LEU A 267 2.21 18.76 -20.53
N LEU A 268 2.03 19.38 -19.37
CA LEU A 268 0.81 19.30 -18.58
C LEU A 268 -0.36 20.03 -19.24
N GLN A 269 -0.13 21.18 -19.87
CA GLN A 269 -1.18 21.89 -20.61
C GLN A 269 -1.72 21.02 -21.76
N VAL A 270 -0.85 20.44 -22.57
CA VAL A 270 -1.25 19.55 -23.67
C VAL A 270 -1.98 18.31 -23.16
N TRP A 271 -1.52 17.74 -22.03
CA TRP A 271 -2.17 16.60 -21.42
C TRP A 271 -3.58 16.95 -20.88
N MET A 272 -3.73 18.13 -20.27
CA MET A 272 -5.00 18.63 -19.74
C MET A 272 -6.01 18.98 -20.85
N GLU A 273 -5.58 19.62 -21.93
CA GLU A 273 -6.44 19.94 -23.07
C GLU A 273 -7.02 18.69 -23.76
N LYS A 274 -6.29 17.55 -23.70
CA LYS A 274 -6.71 16.28 -24.29
C LYS A 274 -7.56 15.39 -23.37
N MET A 275 -7.58 15.65 -22.07
CA MET A 275 -8.28 14.81 -21.08
C MET A 275 -9.63 15.35 -20.61
N HIS A 276 -10.27 16.25 -21.32
CA HIS A 276 -11.63 16.79 -21.08
C HIS A 276 -12.16 16.80 -19.63
N ASP A 277 -12.45 18.03 -19.16
CA ASP A 277 -13.34 18.39 -18.06
C ASP A 277 -12.96 18.07 -16.62
N GLY A 278 -12.58 19.10 -15.86
CA GLY A 278 -12.70 19.15 -14.40
C GLY A 278 -11.40 19.30 -13.59
N TRP A 279 -10.27 19.61 -14.22
CA TRP A 279 -8.97 19.60 -13.53
C TRP A 279 -8.28 20.98 -13.38
N SER A 280 -9.03 22.05 -13.33
CA SER A 280 -8.45 23.40 -13.12
C SER A 280 -7.76 23.59 -11.77
N GLU A 281 -8.11 22.81 -10.74
CA GLU A 281 -7.45 22.84 -9.43
C GLU A 281 -6.08 22.12 -9.42
N SER A 282 -5.72 21.42 -10.47
CA SER A 282 -4.52 20.61 -10.53
C SER A 282 -3.26 21.32 -11.01
N ILE A 283 -3.36 22.52 -11.61
CA ILE A 283 -2.18 23.27 -12.08
C ILE A 283 -1.34 23.77 -10.89
N GLU A 284 -1.98 24.35 -9.87
CA GLU A 284 -1.28 24.77 -8.64
C GLU A 284 -0.66 23.59 -7.90
N TRP A 285 -1.37 22.44 -7.87
CA TRP A 285 -0.85 21.23 -7.27
C TRP A 285 0.37 20.69 -8.02
N VAL A 286 0.30 20.68 -9.34
CA VAL A 286 1.40 20.23 -10.19
C VAL A 286 2.59 21.18 -10.12
N GLU A 287 2.38 22.48 -10.13
CA GLU A 287 3.46 23.48 -9.93
C GLU A 287 4.13 23.31 -8.56
N LYS A 288 3.38 22.89 -7.54
CA LYS A 288 3.88 22.61 -6.20
C LYS A 288 4.64 21.27 -6.13
N GLU A 289 4.13 20.22 -6.77
CA GLU A 289 4.81 18.92 -6.86
C GLU A 289 6.05 18.96 -7.76
N LEU A 290 6.06 19.81 -8.78
CA LEU A 290 7.21 20.05 -9.65
C LEU A 290 8.40 20.64 -8.90
N ASN A 291 8.17 21.44 -7.89
CA ASN A 291 9.23 21.91 -7.01
C ASN A 291 9.95 20.78 -6.25
N TYR A 292 9.40 19.56 -6.23
CA TYR A 292 9.97 18.38 -5.57
C TYR A 292 10.67 17.37 -6.52
N GLN A 293 10.55 17.50 -7.86
CA GLN A 293 11.08 16.50 -8.80
C GLN A 293 12.03 17.05 -9.86
N HIS A 294 12.85 18.01 -9.52
CA HIS A 294 13.70 18.79 -10.43
C HIS A 294 14.61 17.98 -11.38
N LEU A 295 15.19 16.88 -10.90
CA LEU A 295 16.14 16.11 -11.70
C LEU A 295 15.49 15.29 -12.82
N ALA A 296 14.32 14.73 -12.55
CA ALA A 296 13.57 13.94 -13.52
C ALA A 296 13.11 14.82 -14.70
N VAL A 297 12.71 16.05 -14.40
CA VAL A 297 12.26 17.03 -15.41
C VAL A 297 13.40 17.53 -16.26
N THR A 298 14.53 17.88 -15.65
CA THR A 298 15.72 18.33 -16.36
C THR A 298 16.22 17.25 -17.31
N ARG A 299 16.29 15.99 -16.86
CA ARG A 299 16.64 14.85 -17.74
C ARG A 299 15.63 14.63 -18.85
N LEU A 300 14.33 14.68 -18.56
CA LEU A 300 13.30 14.53 -19.58
C LEU A 300 13.43 15.61 -20.65
N TYR A 301 13.75 16.83 -20.24
CA TYR A 301 14.00 17.95 -21.15
C TYR A 301 15.30 17.77 -21.96
N GLU A 302 16.38 17.31 -21.33
CA GLU A 302 17.63 16.98 -22.01
C GLU A 302 17.47 15.84 -23.02
N GLU A 303 16.72 14.79 -22.68
CA GLU A 303 16.38 13.70 -23.59
C GLU A 303 15.50 14.18 -24.75
N PHE A 304 14.53 15.04 -24.48
CA PHE A 304 13.71 15.69 -25.50
C PHE A 304 14.57 16.51 -26.48
N GLN A 305 15.56 17.26 -25.98
CA GLN A 305 16.47 18.02 -26.83
C GLN A 305 17.38 17.12 -27.70
N LYS A 306 17.73 15.93 -27.21
CA LYS A 306 18.61 14.98 -27.95
C LYS A 306 17.88 14.16 -29.00
N ASP A 307 16.65 13.77 -28.74
CA ASP A 307 15.89 12.91 -29.63
C ASP A 307 14.36 13.18 -29.52
N HIS A 308 13.86 13.98 -30.46
CA HIS A 308 12.43 14.31 -30.57
C HIS A 308 11.53 13.09 -30.76
N ARG A 309 12.06 11.90 -31.11
CA ARG A 309 11.31 10.66 -31.31
C ARG A 309 10.83 10.03 -29.98
N TYR A 310 11.37 10.47 -28.85
CA TYR A 310 10.90 10.01 -27.53
C TYR A 310 9.43 10.39 -27.26
N MET A 311 8.89 11.33 -28.03
CA MET A 311 7.54 11.83 -27.94
C MET A 311 6.63 11.34 -29.08
N ASP A 312 7.02 10.29 -29.79
CA ASP A 312 6.32 9.76 -30.97
C ASP A 312 5.10 8.91 -30.59
N CYS A 313 4.30 9.40 -29.62
CA CYS A 313 2.94 8.93 -29.51
C CYS A 313 1.99 10.03 -29.96
N HIS A 314 1.01 9.65 -30.78
CA HIS A 314 0.00 10.52 -31.41
C HIS A 314 -0.73 11.53 -30.49
N GLN A 315 -0.35 11.59 -29.22
CA GLN A 315 -0.91 12.48 -28.20
C GLN A 315 -0.21 13.83 -28.08
N TRP A 316 0.96 14.03 -28.73
CA TRP A 316 1.82 15.20 -28.57
C TRP A 316 1.83 16.15 -29.77
N TYR A 317 0.89 16.01 -30.66
CA TYR A 317 0.76 16.91 -31.82
C TYR A 317 0.54 18.34 -31.33
N GLY A 318 1.43 19.24 -31.67
CA GLY A 318 1.40 20.65 -31.26
C GLY A 318 2.22 21.01 -30.01
N PHE A 319 2.83 20.03 -29.33
CA PHE A 319 3.66 20.31 -28.15
C PHE A 319 4.83 21.26 -28.45
N GLU A 320 5.56 21.05 -29.54
CA GLU A 320 6.70 21.91 -29.91
C GLU A 320 6.29 23.35 -30.16
N GLU A 321 5.16 23.57 -30.82
CA GLU A 321 4.65 24.91 -31.08
C GLU A 321 4.24 25.61 -29.79
N LEU A 322 3.47 24.93 -28.94
CA LEU A 322 3.04 25.45 -27.67
C LEU A 322 4.21 25.73 -26.71
N PHE A 323 5.24 24.87 -26.72
CA PHE A 323 6.42 25.07 -25.92
C PHE A 323 7.22 26.31 -26.38
N LYS A 324 7.37 26.50 -27.67
CA LYS A 324 8.00 27.71 -28.25
C LYS A 324 7.23 28.98 -27.90
N GLU A 325 5.89 28.96 -28.05
CA GLU A 325 5.04 30.09 -27.68
C GLU A 325 5.15 30.44 -26.19
N ASN A 326 5.16 29.45 -25.30
CA ASN A 326 5.32 29.65 -23.85
C ASN A 326 6.70 30.20 -23.48
N MET A 327 7.75 29.80 -24.21
CA MET A 327 9.10 30.34 -24.05
C MET A 327 9.23 31.79 -24.54
N GLU A 328 8.53 32.17 -25.60
CA GLU A 328 8.55 33.51 -26.16
C GLU A 328 7.77 34.51 -25.35
N ARG A 329 6.55 34.15 -24.88
CA ARG A 329 5.69 35.01 -24.00
C ARG A 329 6.40 35.50 -22.75
N LYS A 330 7.31 34.70 -22.16
CA LYS A 330 8.06 35.11 -20.98
C LYS A 330 9.29 35.96 -21.26
N LYS A 331 9.76 36.03 -22.48
CA LYS A 331 10.81 37.01 -22.87
C LYS A 331 10.27 38.44 -22.90
N ASP A 332 8.96 38.59 -23.16
CA ASP A 332 8.30 39.90 -23.22
C ASP A 332 7.79 40.39 -21.84
N GLU A 333 7.78 39.52 -20.81
CA GLU A 333 7.39 39.84 -19.42
C GLU A 333 8.57 40.20 -18.47
N ASN A 334 9.83 40.12 -18.95
CA ASN A 334 11.05 40.53 -18.22
C ASN A 334 11.73 41.72 -18.95
#